data_392ab0058ccb75bf7777314ab6b6696b
#
_entry.id   392ab0058ccb75bf7777314ab6b6696b
#
_cell.length_a   1.000
_cell.length_b   1.000
_cell.length_c   1.000
_cell.angle_alpha   90.00
_cell.angle_beta   90.00
_cell.angle_gamma   90.00
#
_symmetry.space_group_name_H-M   'P 1'
#
loop_
_entity.id
_entity.type
_entity.pdbx_description
1 polymer ?
#
loop_
_entity_poly.entity_id
_entity_poly.type
_entity_poly.pdbx_seq_one_letter_code
_entity_poly.pdbx_strand_id
1 'polypeptide(L)'
;INDVFDKDYDNKVERTKSRPIASGSISVKLALLYSIILCLIAFFVLIQFNLFTILLALGSMPLAFTYPLMKRFTYWPQLFLGITFNYGLILGWTSINSQIDALPIIFYIGAIFWTLGYDTIYGYQDIKDDEIIGVKSTSIKFKKNPKIFISGCFLIFILCLLYIGYKMTFSSIYFFGIIIISLHLLIYQIKFLNIDDQLSCLAKFKSNNLIGFLVFINILVGKIIL
;
A
#
# COMPACT_ATOMS: atom_id res chain seq x y z
N ILE A 1 3.77 12.41 10.04
CA ILE A 1 4.18 13.38 9.00
C ILE A 1 3.03 13.65 8.05
N ASN A 2 2.36 12.62 7.50
CA ASN A 2 1.20 12.81 6.63
C ASN A 2 0.13 13.72 7.25
N ASP A 3 -0.31 13.44 8.47
CA ASP A 3 -1.31 14.24 9.19
C ASP A 3 -0.87 15.68 9.49
N VAL A 4 0.45 15.92 9.58
CA VAL A 4 1.00 17.27 9.72
C VAL A 4 0.83 18.06 8.42
N PHE A 5 1.14 17.46 7.28
CA PHE A 5 0.95 18.07 5.96
C PHE A 5 -0.53 18.26 5.61
N ASP A 6 -1.38 17.35 6.07
CA ASP A 6 -2.80 17.30 5.72
C ASP A 6 -3.71 18.01 6.73
N LYS A 7 -3.17 18.59 7.81
CA LYS A 7 -3.94 19.19 8.90
C LYS A 7 -5.12 20.05 8.41
N ASP A 8 -4.86 20.98 7.49
CA ASP A 8 -5.86 21.93 7.00
C ASP A 8 -6.88 21.27 6.04
N TYR A 9 -6.49 20.22 5.34
CA TYR A 9 -7.37 19.40 4.51
C TYR A 9 -8.25 18.49 5.37
N ASP A 10 -7.66 17.79 6.33
CA ASP A 10 -8.35 16.90 7.26
C ASP A 10 -9.43 17.61 8.07
N ASN A 11 -9.23 18.88 8.42
CA ASN A 11 -10.23 19.70 9.09
C ASN A 11 -11.49 19.97 8.24
N LYS A 12 -11.39 19.84 6.91
CA LYS A 12 -12.50 20.11 5.98
C LYS A 12 -13.28 18.86 5.61
N VAL A 13 -12.78 17.68 5.93
CA VAL A 13 -13.39 16.39 5.61
C VAL A 13 -14.02 15.81 6.86
N GLU A 14 -15.32 15.51 6.81
CA GLU A 14 -16.10 15.03 7.96
C GLU A 14 -15.49 13.82 8.65
N ARG A 15 -14.97 12.86 7.88
CA ARG A 15 -14.36 11.63 8.38
C ARG A 15 -13.01 11.87 9.10
N THR A 16 -12.24 12.87 8.68
CA THR A 16 -10.86 13.09 9.15
C THR A 16 -10.71 14.27 10.12
N LYS A 17 -11.72 15.12 10.28
CA LYS A 17 -11.67 16.27 11.19
C LYS A 17 -11.40 15.90 12.66
N SER A 18 -11.73 14.68 13.07
CA SER A 18 -11.49 14.15 14.42
C SER A 18 -10.07 13.59 14.62
N ARG A 19 -9.22 13.55 13.59
CA ARG A 19 -7.82 13.13 13.73
C ARG A 19 -7.08 13.99 14.74
N PRO A 20 -6.16 13.41 15.54
CA PRO A 20 -5.53 14.12 16.66
C PRO A 20 -4.84 15.44 16.29
N ILE A 21 -4.19 15.54 15.14
CA ILE A 21 -3.51 16.77 14.69
C ILE A 21 -4.52 17.75 14.09
N ALA A 22 -5.49 17.27 13.31
CA ALA A 22 -6.53 18.10 12.71
C ALA A 22 -7.43 18.73 13.79
N SER A 23 -7.88 17.96 14.77
CA SER A 23 -8.69 18.42 15.90
C SER A 23 -7.93 19.29 16.91
N GLY A 24 -6.59 19.33 16.84
CA GLY A 24 -5.75 20.03 17.81
C GLY A 24 -5.52 19.28 19.13
N SER A 25 -5.98 18.04 19.27
CA SER A 25 -5.75 17.20 20.46
C SER A 25 -4.26 16.92 20.69
N ILE A 26 -3.48 16.88 19.62
CA ILE A 26 -2.01 16.79 19.64
C ILE A 26 -1.44 17.96 18.84
N SER A 27 -0.52 18.71 19.46
CA SER A 27 0.15 19.80 18.74
C SER A 27 1.11 19.25 17.68
N VAL A 28 1.29 20.01 16.59
CA VAL A 28 2.25 19.66 15.52
C VAL A 28 3.66 19.44 16.08
N LYS A 29 4.09 20.27 17.05
CA LYS A 29 5.42 20.13 17.68
C LYS A 29 5.57 18.80 18.40
N LEU A 30 4.54 18.39 19.15
CA LEU A 30 4.55 17.10 19.86
C LEU A 30 4.51 15.91 18.90
N ALA A 31 3.73 15.99 17.82
CA ALA A 31 3.68 14.97 16.78
C ALA A 31 5.05 14.80 16.08
N LEU A 32 5.74 15.92 15.78
CA LEU A 32 7.08 15.88 15.19
C LEU A 32 8.10 15.29 16.18
N LEU A 33 8.02 15.63 17.47
CA LEU A 33 8.87 15.03 18.50
C LEU A 33 8.70 13.52 18.57
N TYR A 34 7.46 13.01 18.59
CA TYR A 34 7.20 11.57 18.55
C TYR A 34 7.74 10.91 17.27
N SER A 35 7.57 11.59 16.13
CA SER A 35 8.12 11.07 14.86
C SER A 35 9.63 10.95 14.89
N ILE A 36 10.34 11.95 15.46
CA ILE A 36 11.81 11.92 15.62
C ILE A 36 12.22 10.78 16.52
N ILE A 37 11.57 10.59 17.67
CA ILE A 37 11.88 9.49 18.60
C ILE A 37 11.71 8.14 17.91
N LEU A 38 10.59 7.94 17.20
CA LEU A 38 10.34 6.69 16.47
C LEU A 38 11.36 6.46 15.34
N CYS A 39 11.74 7.52 14.63
CA CYS A 39 12.80 7.44 13.61
C CYS A 39 14.16 7.07 14.22
N LEU A 40 14.51 7.60 15.40
CA LEU A 40 15.74 7.20 16.08
C LEU A 40 15.72 5.73 16.50
N ILE A 41 14.61 5.24 17.06
CA ILE A 41 14.45 3.81 17.40
C ILE A 41 14.59 2.95 16.13
N ALA A 42 13.91 3.32 15.05
CA ALA A 42 14.02 2.62 13.77
C ALA A 42 15.44 2.65 13.21
N PHE A 43 16.16 3.76 13.37
CA PHE A 43 17.56 3.89 12.97
C PHE A 43 18.47 2.95 13.74
N PHE A 44 18.30 2.79 15.05
CA PHE A 44 19.05 1.81 15.85
C PHE A 44 18.83 0.36 15.38
N VAL A 45 17.62 0.03 14.90
CA VAL A 45 17.35 -1.27 14.28
C VAL A 45 18.04 -1.35 12.91
N LEU A 46 17.95 -0.29 12.11
CA LEU A 46 18.50 -0.24 10.76
C LEU A 46 20.00 -0.49 10.71
N ILE A 47 20.77 0.09 11.65
CA ILE A 47 22.24 -0.05 11.68
C ILE A 47 22.72 -1.47 12.01
N GLN A 48 21.83 -2.40 12.38
CA GLN A 48 22.16 -3.82 12.58
C GLN A 48 22.18 -4.60 11.26
N PHE A 49 21.68 -4.03 10.16
CA PHE A 49 21.70 -4.67 8.85
C PHE A 49 23.00 -4.41 8.09
N ASN A 50 23.19 -5.11 6.97
CA ASN A 50 24.31 -4.88 6.08
C ASN A 50 24.26 -3.46 5.44
N LEU A 51 25.43 -2.95 5.05
CA LEU A 51 25.58 -1.58 4.51
C LEU A 51 24.68 -1.32 3.30
N PHE A 52 24.51 -2.32 2.42
CA PHE A 52 23.68 -2.16 1.23
C PHE A 52 22.21 -1.89 1.60
N THR A 53 21.65 -2.64 2.55
CA THR A 53 20.29 -2.43 3.08
C THR A 53 20.15 -1.08 3.77
N ILE A 54 21.17 -0.65 4.54
CA ILE A 54 21.18 0.68 5.20
C ILE A 54 21.08 1.78 4.15
N LEU A 55 21.90 1.73 3.09
CA LEU A 55 21.89 2.73 2.03
C LEU A 55 20.57 2.77 1.27
N LEU A 56 19.97 1.62 0.98
CA LEU A 56 18.64 1.54 0.35
C LEU A 56 17.55 2.11 1.26
N ALA A 57 17.57 1.80 2.55
CA ALA A 57 16.59 2.32 3.51
C ALA A 57 16.68 3.85 3.63
N LEU A 58 17.90 4.40 3.73
CA LEU A 58 18.10 5.85 3.72
C LEU A 58 17.65 6.49 2.40
N GLY A 59 17.92 5.82 1.26
CA GLY A 59 17.45 6.23 -0.07
C GLY A 59 15.93 6.23 -0.23
N SER A 60 15.19 5.48 0.59
CA SER A 60 13.72 5.48 0.57
C SER A 60 13.08 6.66 1.33
N MET A 61 13.83 7.36 2.20
CA MET A 61 13.32 8.46 3.02
C MET A 61 12.69 9.59 2.18
N PRO A 62 13.28 10.06 1.07
CA PRO A 62 12.64 11.05 0.21
C PRO A 62 11.26 10.62 -0.29
N LEU A 63 11.05 9.33 -0.61
CA LEU A 63 9.75 8.79 -1.00
C LEU A 63 8.74 8.92 0.13
N ALA A 64 9.13 8.55 1.36
CA ALA A 64 8.27 8.63 2.55
C ALA A 64 7.85 10.07 2.89
N PHE A 65 8.73 11.05 2.63
CA PHE A 65 8.42 12.46 2.90
C PHE A 65 7.61 13.12 1.78
N THR A 66 7.77 12.67 0.53
CA THR A 66 7.16 13.34 -0.62
C THR A 66 5.80 12.75 -1.01
N TYR A 67 5.54 11.44 -0.78
CA TYR A 67 4.29 10.82 -1.21
C TYR A 67 3.02 11.55 -0.71
N PRO A 68 2.95 12.08 0.55
CA PRO A 68 1.74 12.75 1.02
C PRO A 68 1.40 14.01 0.21
N LEU A 69 2.42 14.63 -0.39
CA LEU A 69 2.26 15.85 -1.18
C LEU A 69 1.71 15.56 -2.59
N MET A 70 1.81 14.32 -3.05
CA MET A 70 1.48 13.94 -4.44
C MET A 70 0.01 14.24 -4.80
N LYS A 71 -0.92 14.14 -3.87
CA LYS A 71 -2.33 14.49 -4.08
C LYS A 71 -2.59 15.95 -4.48
N ARG A 72 -1.59 16.83 -4.31
CA ARG A 72 -1.64 18.24 -4.71
C ARG A 72 -1.22 18.42 -6.17
N PHE A 73 -0.36 17.55 -6.68
CA PHE A 73 0.28 17.70 -7.99
C PHE A 73 -0.23 16.71 -9.03
N THR A 74 -0.54 15.48 -8.65
CA THR A 74 -0.85 14.41 -9.61
C THR A 74 -2.08 13.60 -9.20
N TYR A 75 -2.75 12.99 -10.20
CA TYR A 75 -3.85 12.03 -9.96
C TYR A 75 -3.36 10.62 -9.57
N TRP A 76 -2.06 10.44 -9.26
CA TRP A 76 -1.45 9.16 -8.95
C TRP A 76 -0.89 9.03 -7.52
N PRO A 77 -1.45 9.70 -6.47
CA PRO A 77 -0.91 9.60 -5.11
C PRO A 77 -0.92 8.15 -4.61
N GLN A 78 -1.91 7.33 -5.00
CA GLN A 78 -1.98 5.92 -4.62
C GLN A 78 -0.85 5.07 -5.21
N LEU A 79 -0.34 5.43 -6.40
CA LEU A 79 0.85 4.80 -6.96
C LEU A 79 2.10 5.14 -6.14
N PHE A 80 2.27 6.40 -5.77
CA PHE A 80 3.37 6.83 -4.90
C PHE A 80 3.28 6.19 -3.52
N LEU A 81 2.08 6.03 -2.97
CA LEU A 81 1.87 5.26 -1.75
C LEU A 81 2.33 3.81 -1.95
N GLY A 82 1.92 3.16 -3.04
CA GLY A 82 2.31 1.79 -3.35
C GLY A 82 3.83 1.62 -3.43
N ILE A 83 4.53 2.55 -4.12
CA ILE A 83 5.99 2.57 -4.21
C ILE A 83 6.61 2.71 -2.81
N THR A 84 6.15 3.67 -2.02
CA THR A 84 6.72 3.95 -0.70
C THR A 84 6.43 2.85 0.31
N PHE A 85 5.19 2.42 0.40
CA PHE A 85 4.72 1.47 1.41
C PHE A 85 5.30 0.07 1.23
N ASN A 86 5.39 -0.40 -0.01
CA ASN A 86 5.91 -1.74 -0.30
C ASN A 86 7.44 -1.82 -0.40
N TYR A 87 8.15 -0.71 -0.22
CA TYR A 87 9.62 -0.70 -0.28
C TYR A 87 10.27 -1.64 0.73
N GLY A 88 9.57 -1.94 1.82
CA GLY A 88 9.96 -2.94 2.81
C GLY A 88 10.22 -4.34 2.24
N LEU A 89 9.60 -4.72 1.11
CA LEU A 89 9.90 -5.98 0.41
C LEU A 89 11.35 -6.03 -0.09
N ILE A 90 11.83 -4.94 -0.65
CA ILE A 90 13.23 -4.82 -1.12
C ILE A 90 14.18 -4.85 0.08
N LEU A 91 13.86 -4.11 1.15
CA LEU A 91 14.69 -4.09 2.36
C LEU A 91 14.74 -5.45 3.05
N GLY A 92 13.61 -6.16 3.14
CA GLY A 92 13.55 -7.51 3.70
C GLY A 92 14.43 -8.50 2.92
N TRP A 93 14.40 -8.44 1.59
CA TRP A 93 15.24 -9.29 0.74
C TRP A 93 16.73 -8.96 0.91
N THR A 94 17.08 -7.68 0.83
CA THR A 94 18.49 -7.24 0.87
C THR A 94 19.11 -7.40 2.25
N SER A 95 18.30 -7.40 3.32
CA SER A 95 18.78 -7.63 4.68
C SER A 95 19.45 -9.01 4.86
N ILE A 96 19.02 -9.99 4.06
CA ILE A 96 19.55 -11.36 4.09
C ILE A 96 20.57 -11.57 2.97
N ASN A 97 20.25 -11.13 1.74
CA ASN A 97 21.01 -11.47 0.54
C ASN A 97 22.09 -10.44 0.18
N SER A 98 22.08 -9.24 0.78
CA SER A 98 23.00 -8.12 0.49
C SER A 98 23.05 -7.69 -0.98
N GLN A 99 22.06 -8.09 -1.78
CA GLN A 99 21.92 -7.76 -3.21
C GLN A 99 20.45 -7.73 -3.62
N ILE A 100 20.16 -7.12 -4.78
CA ILE A 100 18.83 -7.12 -5.39
C ILE A 100 18.84 -8.07 -6.58
N ASP A 101 17.86 -9.00 -6.58
CA ASP A 101 17.58 -9.91 -7.69
C ASP A 101 16.28 -9.52 -8.39
N ALA A 102 15.98 -10.19 -9.50
CA ALA A 102 14.75 -9.96 -10.25
C ALA A 102 13.47 -10.34 -9.46
N LEU A 103 13.53 -11.38 -8.62
CA LEU A 103 12.36 -11.88 -7.88
C LEU A 103 11.76 -10.84 -6.91
N PRO A 104 12.54 -10.22 -5.99
CA PRO A 104 12.01 -9.19 -5.11
C PRO A 104 11.51 -7.96 -5.87
N ILE A 105 12.11 -7.61 -7.02
CA ILE A 105 11.61 -6.51 -7.86
C ILE A 105 10.24 -6.85 -8.43
N ILE A 106 10.04 -8.06 -8.94
CA ILE A 106 8.74 -8.49 -9.49
C ILE A 106 7.69 -8.54 -8.39
N PHE A 107 8.03 -9.03 -7.20
CA PHE A 107 7.12 -9.04 -6.07
C PHE A 107 6.75 -7.61 -5.64
N TYR A 108 7.73 -6.72 -5.58
CA TYR A 108 7.53 -5.32 -5.27
C TYR A 108 6.60 -4.63 -6.28
N ILE A 109 6.80 -4.86 -7.59
CA ILE A 109 5.90 -4.36 -8.63
C ILE A 109 4.47 -4.88 -8.41
N GLY A 110 4.32 -6.19 -8.18
CA GLY A 110 3.01 -6.77 -7.87
C GLY A 110 2.34 -6.11 -6.67
N ALA A 111 3.08 -5.93 -5.57
CA ALA A 111 2.59 -5.29 -4.35
C ALA A 111 2.22 -3.81 -4.55
N ILE A 112 2.97 -3.06 -5.39
CA ILE A 112 2.61 -1.69 -5.79
C ILE A 112 1.23 -1.68 -6.46
N PHE A 113 1.00 -2.55 -7.43
CA PHE A 113 -0.27 -2.61 -8.13
C PHE A 113 -1.41 -3.09 -7.22
N TRP A 114 -1.16 -4.03 -6.31
CA TRP A 114 -2.14 -4.41 -5.30
C TRP A 114 -2.52 -3.21 -4.42
N THR A 115 -1.54 -2.47 -3.90
CA THR A 115 -1.76 -1.26 -3.11
C THR A 115 -2.53 -0.21 -3.90
N LEU A 116 -2.13 0.04 -5.14
CA LEU A 116 -2.81 0.97 -6.05
C LEU A 116 -4.30 0.60 -6.23
N GLY A 117 -4.61 -0.68 -6.38
CA GLY A 117 -5.98 -1.16 -6.52
C GLY A 117 -6.81 -0.93 -5.25
N TYR A 118 -6.36 -1.45 -4.10
CA TYR A 118 -7.15 -1.36 -2.88
C TYR A 118 -7.23 0.06 -2.30
N ASP A 119 -6.20 0.88 -2.47
CA ASP A 119 -6.22 2.26 -1.99
C ASP A 119 -7.07 3.17 -2.91
N THR A 120 -7.19 2.82 -4.20
CA THR A 120 -8.20 3.44 -5.07
C THR A 120 -9.63 3.14 -4.58
N ILE A 121 -9.90 1.89 -4.12
CA ILE A 121 -11.19 1.56 -3.49
C ILE A 121 -11.41 2.40 -2.22
N TYR A 122 -10.37 2.54 -1.40
CA TYR A 122 -10.43 3.36 -0.18
C TYR A 122 -10.79 4.82 -0.47
N GLY A 123 -10.20 5.41 -1.50
CA GLY A 123 -10.44 6.81 -1.86
C GLY A 123 -11.85 7.13 -2.35
N TYR A 124 -12.67 6.12 -2.69
CA TYR A 124 -14.11 6.37 -3.01
C TYR A 124 -14.92 6.79 -1.80
N GLN A 125 -14.46 6.58 -0.57
CA GLN A 125 -15.15 7.02 0.64
C GLN A 125 -15.26 8.55 0.72
N ASP A 126 -14.23 9.24 0.29
CA ASP A 126 -14.12 10.70 0.44
C ASP A 126 -14.22 11.43 -0.91
N ILE A 127 -14.56 10.73 -2.00
CA ILE A 127 -14.44 11.26 -3.38
C ILE A 127 -15.20 12.60 -3.58
N LYS A 128 -16.33 12.77 -2.90
CA LYS A 128 -17.13 14.01 -2.99
C LYS A 128 -16.43 15.18 -2.31
N ASP A 129 -15.88 14.94 -1.12
CA ASP A 129 -15.15 15.95 -0.36
C ASP A 129 -13.84 16.29 -1.07
N ASP A 130 -13.12 15.28 -1.58
CA ASP A 130 -11.88 15.42 -2.33
C ASP A 130 -12.07 16.27 -3.60
N GLU A 131 -13.16 16.05 -4.35
CA GLU A 131 -13.51 16.87 -5.54
C GLU A 131 -13.77 18.33 -5.15
N ILE A 132 -14.46 18.60 -4.04
CA ILE A 132 -14.76 19.97 -3.55
C ILE A 132 -13.49 20.69 -3.11
N ILE A 133 -12.60 19.98 -2.40
CA ILE A 133 -11.35 20.53 -1.88
C ILE A 133 -10.30 20.69 -2.99
N GLY A 134 -10.46 19.99 -4.12
CA GLY A 134 -9.57 20.06 -5.27
C GLY A 134 -8.31 19.21 -5.13
N VAL A 135 -8.30 18.18 -4.27
CA VAL A 135 -7.23 17.18 -4.21
C VAL A 135 -7.37 16.18 -5.38
N LYS A 136 -6.25 15.57 -5.75
CA LYS A 136 -6.20 14.65 -6.89
C LYS A 136 -6.00 13.22 -6.39
N SER A 137 -6.70 12.25 -7.02
CA SER A 137 -6.57 10.82 -6.70
C SER A 137 -6.88 9.94 -7.90
N THR A 138 -6.45 8.67 -7.85
CA THR A 138 -6.84 7.67 -8.86
C THR A 138 -8.33 7.37 -8.78
N SER A 139 -8.96 7.50 -7.61
CA SER A 139 -10.40 7.34 -7.42
C SER A 139 -11.18 8.37 -8.24
N ILE A 140 -10.74 9.64 -8.24
CA ILE A 140 -11.32 10.69 -9.08
C ILE A 140 -11.03 10.42 -10.57
N LYS A 141 -9.77 10.09 -10.90
CA LYS A 141 -9.34 9.87 -12.29
C LYS A 141 -10.10 8.74 -12.98
N PHE A 142 -10.34 7.64 -12.26
CA PHE A 142 -10.98 6.44 -12.80
C PHE A 142 -12.44 6.26 -12.36
N LYS A 143 -13.07 7.32 -11.87
CA LYS A 143 -14.48 7.34 -11.42
C LYS A 143 -15.46 6.77 -12.46
N LYS A 144 -15.20 7.00 -13.77
CA LYS A 144 -16.06 6.50 -14.85
C LYS A 144 -15.94 5.00 -15.08
N ASN A 145 -14.75 4.42 -14.88
CA ASN A 145 -14.45 3.01 -15.16
C ASN A 145 -13.67 2.35 -14.01
N PRO A 146 -14.19 2.40 -12.75
CA PRO A 146 -13.45 1.98 -11.57
C PRO A 146 -13.06 0.49 -11.62
N LYS A 147 -14.03 -0.36 -12.03
CA LYS A 147 -13.81 -1.82 -12.05
C LYS A 147 -12.73 -2.23 -13.05
N ILE A 148 -12.66 -1.59 -14.22
CA ILE A 148 -11.65 -1.91 -15.24
C ILE A 148 -10.25 -1.60 -14.71
N PHE A 149 -10.06 -0.39 -14.14
CA PHE A 149 -8.77 0.01 -13.62
C PHE A 149 -8.30 -0.87 -12.46
N ILE A 150 -9.17 -1.11 -11.47
CA ILE A 150 -8.83 -1.92 -10.30
C ILE A 150 -8.58 -3.38 -10.69
N SER A 151 -9.37 -3.94 -11.65
CA SER A 151 -9.13 -5.27 -12.20
C SER A 151 -7.74 -5.40 -12.82
N GLY A 152 -7.32 -4.41 -13.60
CA GLY A 152 -5.99 -4.37 -14.19
C GLY A 152 -4.90 -4.40 -13.12
N CYS A 153 -5.05 -3.60 -12.06
CA CYS A 153 -4.13 -3.60 -10.92
C CYS A 153 -4.03 -4.98 -10.24
N PHE A 154 -5.17 -5.60 -9.93
CA PHE A 154 -5.16 -6.90 -9.27
C PHE A 154 -4.68 -8.03 -10.17
N LEU A 155 -4.97 -7.97 -11.47
CA LEU A 155 -4.43 -8.95 -12.43
C LEU A 155 -2.91 -8.90 -12.52
N ILE A 156 -2.30 -7.70 -12.54
CA ILE A 156 -0.84 -7.56 -12.51
C ILE A 156 -0.27 -8.18 -11.23
N PHE A 157 -0.88 -7.93 -10.07
CA PHE A 157 -0.46 -8.55 -8.81
C PHE A 157 -0.52 -10.07 -8.86
N ILE A 158 -1.64 -10.63 -9.33
CA ILE A 158 -1.83 -12.09 -9.47
C ILE A 158 -0.78 -12.69 -10.42
N LEU A 159 -0.52 -12.04 -11.56
CA LEU A 159 0.51 -12.50 -12.51
C LEU A 159 1.91 -12.48 -11.89
N CYS A 160 2.25 -11.47 -11.09
CA CYS A 160 3.51 -11.42 -10.35
C CYS A 160 3.62 -12.59 -9.35
N LEU A 161 2.55 -12.90 -8.59
CA LEU A 161 2.54 -14.04 -7.67
C LEU A 161 2.70 -15.38 -8.42
N LEU A 162 2.01 -15.57 -9.53
CA LEU A 162 2.14 -16.78 -10.36
C LEU A 162 3.57 -16.95 -10.87
N TYR A 163 4.18 -15.87 -11.36
CA TYR A 163 5.57 -15.88 -11.84
C TYR A 163 6.57 -16.22 -10.73
N ILE A 164 6.38 -15.64 -9.53
CA ILE A 164 7.22 -15.94 -8.36
C ILE A 164 7.11 -17.41 -7.99
N GLY A 165 5.89 -17.95 -7.89
CA GLY A 165 5.69 -19.37 -7.58
C GLY A 165 6.34 -20.30 -8.58
N TYR A 166 6.25 -19.99 -9.87
CA TYR A 166 6.92 -20.72 -10.93
C TYR A 166 8.45 -20.67 -10.80
N LYS A 167 9.03 -19.48 -10.63
CA LYS A 167 10.49 -19.30 -10.52
C LYS A 167 11.09 -19.90 -9.25
N MET A 168 10.35 -19.87 -8.16
CA MET A 168 10.77 -20.45 -6.89
C MET A 168 10.41 -21.92 -6.74
N THR A 169 9.82 -22.53 -7.77
CA THR A 169 9.40 -23.95 -7.77
C THR A 169 8.52 -24.32 -6.59
N PHE A 170 7.55 -23.44 -6.24
CA PHE A 170 6.64 -23.68 -5.13
C PHE A 170 5.70 -24.87 -5.43
N SER A 171 5.23 -25.51 -4.37
CA SER A 171 4.31 -26.64 -4.45
C SER A 171 2.96 -26.30 -5.11
N SER A 172 2.20 -27.29 -5.55
CA SER A 172 0.85 -27.11 -6.12
C SER A 172 -0.11 -26.41 -5.15
N ILE A 173 0.10 -26.55 -3.83
CA ILE A 173 -0.71 -25.90 -2.79
C ILE A 173 -0.61 -24.36 -2.90
N TYR A 174 0.57 -23.85 -3.25
CA TYR A 174 0.75 -22.42 -3.48
C TYR A 174 -0.17 -21.89 -4.60
N PHE A 175 -0.24 -22.59 -5.73
CA PHE A 175 -1.07 -22.19 -6.86
C PHE A 175 -2.56 -22.28 -6.53
N PHE A 176 -2.96 -23.27 -5.72
CA PHE A 176 -4.32 -23.34 -5.19
C PHE A 176 -4.63 -22.12 -4.29
N GLY A 177 -3.72 -21.74 -3.42
CA GLY A 177 -3.85 -20.52 -2.61
C GLY A 177 -4.00 -19.25 -3.45
N ILE A 178 -3.28 -19.12 -4.58
CA ILE A 178 -3.46 -18.00 -5.50
C ILE A 178 -4.88 -17.97 -6.09
N ILE A 179 -5.49 -19.11 -6.37
CA ILE A 179 -6.88 -19.15 -6.85
C ILE A 179 -7.81 -18.53 -5.80
N ILE A 180 -7.66 -18.87 -4.51
CA ILE A 180 -8.47 -18.32 -3.42
C ILE A 180 -8.28 -16.79 -3.33
N ILE A 181 -7.03 -16.33 -3.36
CA ILE A 181 -6.69 -14.89 -3.35
C ILE A 181 -7.33 -14.19 -4.56
N SER A 182 -7.23 -14.79 -5.75
CA SER A 182 -7.80 -14.23 -6.98
C SER A 182 -9.32 -14.14 -6.94
N LEU A 183 -10.00 -15.16 -6.42
CA LEU A 183 -11.46 -15.14 -6.24
C LEU A 183 -11.88 -13.99 -5.29
N HIS A 184 -11.17 -13.81 -4.18
CA HIS A 184 -11.44 -12.70 -3.27
C HIS A 184 -11.25 -11.33 -3.97
N LEU A 185 -10.12 -11.11 -4.64
CA LEU A 185 -9.82 -9.84 -5.29
C LEU A 185 -10.80 -9.55 -6.44
N LEU A 186 -11.04 -10.51 -7.34
CA LEU A 186 -11.81 -10.27 -8.56
C LEU A 186 -13.33 -10.38 -8.33
N ILE A 187 -13.79 -11.24 -7.43
CA ILE A 187 -15.23 -11.41 -7.18
C ILE A 187 -15.66 -10.50 -6.03
N TYR A 188 -15.10 -10.67 -4.84
CA TYR A 188 -15.57 -9.91 -3.68
C TYR A 188 -15.24 -8.42 -3.80
N GLN A 189 -14.00 -8.06 -4.19
CA GLN A 189 -13.63 -6.64 -4.23
C GLN A 189 -14.10 -5.94 -5.51
N ILE A 190 -14.17 -6.61 -6.68
CA ILE A 190 -14.49 -5.95 -7.95
C ILE A 190 -15.95 -6.18 -8.37
N LYS A 191 -16.38 -7.46 -8.48
CA LYS A 191 -17.75 -7.75 -8.96
C LYS A 191 -18.78 -7.07 -8.07
N PHE A 192 -18.62 -7.13 -6.75
CA PHE A 192 -19.50 -6.52 -5.75
C PHE A 192 -19.08 -5.10 -5.34
N LEU A 193 -18.20 -4.43 -6.10
CA LEU A 193 -17.85 -3.04 -5.84
C LEU A 193 -19.02 -2.10 -6.18
N ASN A 194 -19.42 -1.35 -5.18
CA ASN A 194 -20.29 -0.16 -5.31
C ASN A 194 -19.51 1.04 -4.78
N ILE A 195 -19.12 1.96 -5.67
CA ILE A 195 -18.29 3.14 -5.31
C ILE A 195 -19.12 4.22 -4.60
N ASP A 196 -20.44 4.15 -4.66
CA ASP A 196 -21.35 5.09 -3.99
C ASP A 196 -21.63 4.68 -2.53
N ASP A 197 -21.27 3.46 -2.13
CA ASP A 197 -21.40 2.93 -0.78
C ASP A 197 -20.06 3.00 -0.02
N GLN A 198 -19.91 4.04 0.78
CA GLN A 198 -18.70 4.30 1.58
C GLN A 198 -18.36 3.15 2.53
N LEU A 199 -19.37 2.54 3.17
CA LEU A 199 -19.16 1.41 4.10
C LEU A 199 -18.70 0.15 3.35
N SER A 200 -19.27 -0.11 2.17
CA SER A 200 -18.82 -1.19 1.30
C SER A 200 -17.37 -1.00 0.84
N CYS A 201 -17.00 0.22 0.44
CA CYS A 201 -15.63 0.54 0.07
C CYS A 201 -14.65 0.33 1.25
N LEU A 202 -15.02 0.78 2.46
CA LEU A 202 -14.22 0.57 3.66
C LEU A 202 -14.06 -0.92 4.01
N ALA A 203 -15.14 -1.70 3.91
CA ALA A 203 -15.10 -3.14 4.16
C ALA A 203 -14.15 -3.87 3.19
N LYS A 204 -14.22 -3.52 1.89
CA LYS A 204 -13.31 -4.07 0.86
C LYS A 204 -11.86 -3.66 1.10
N PHE A 205 -11.60 -2.40 1.43
CA PHE A 205 -10.28 -1.93 1.81
C PHE A 205 -9.73 -2.73 3.01
N LYS A 206 -10.49 -2.84 4.10
CA LYS A 206 -10.07 -3.58 5.31
C LYS A 206 -9.83 -5.07 5.04
N SER A 207 -10.55 -5.67 4.09
CA SER A 207 -10.38 -7.09 3.74
C SER A 207 -8.99 -7.41 3.16
N ASN A 208 -8.23 -6.39 2.72
CA ASN A 208 -6.86 -6.58 2.26
C ASN A 208 -5.88 -6.96 3.37
N ASN A 209 -6.22 -6.74 4.64
CA ASN A 209 -5.45 -7.30 5.77
C ASN A 209 -5.46 -8.83 5.72
N LEU A 210 -6.63 -9.43 5.43
CA LEU A 210 -6.74 -10.88 5.25
C LEU A 210 -5.95 -11.33 4.01
N ILE A 211 -6.03 -10.59 2.91
CA ILE A 211 -5.27 -10.93 1.68
C ILE A 211 -3.77 -10.90 1.93
N GLY A 212 -3.26 -9.88 2.61
CA GLY A 212 -1.84 -9.81 2.97
C GLY A 212 -1.40 -11.01 3.83
N PHE A 213 -2.22 -11.38 4.81
CA PHE A 213 -1.97 -12.57 5.63
C PHE A 213 -2.01 -13.86 4.81
N LEU A 214 -3.00 -14.02 3.93
CA LEU A 214 -3.11 -15.19 3.05
C LEU A 214 -1.93 -15.29 2.08
N VAL A 215 -1.46 -14.19 1.50
CA VAL A 215 -0.26 -14.15 0.65
C VAL A 215 0.97 -14.62 1.44
N PHE A 216 1.15 -14.09 2.66
CA PHE A 216 2.26 -14.50 3.54
C PHE A 216 2.23 -16.00 3.85
N ILE A 217 1.10 -16.51 4.33
CA ILE A 217 0.95 -17.96 4.63
C ILE A 217 1.13 -18.80 3.38
N ASN A 218 0.59 -18.36 2.24
CA ASN A 218 0.69 -19.09 0.97
C ASN A 218 2.15 -19.25 0.50
N ILE A 219 2.98 -18.20 0.66
CA ILE A 219 4.41 -18.26 0.37
C ILE A 219 5.12 -19.24 1.31
N LEU A 220 4.83 -19.19 2.63
CA LEU A 220 5.43 -20.09 3.60
C LEU A 220 5.09 -21.56 3.29
N VAL A 221 3.80 -21.86 3.12
CA VAL A 221 3.32 -23.23 2.83
C VAL A 221 3.87 -23.72 1.50
N GLY A 222 3.87 -22.87 0.48
CA GLY A 222 4.40 -23.19 -0.85
C GLY A 222 5.88 -23.54 -0.85
N LYS A 223 6.65 -23.03 0.14
CA LYS A 223 8.08 -23.32 0.28
C LYS A 223 8.38 -24.54 1.16
N ILE A 224 7.57 -24.78 2.20
CA ILE A 224 7.82 -25.84 3.19
C ILE A 224 7.39 -27.21 2.66
N ILE A 225 6.31 -27.27 1.87
CA ILE A 225 5.72 -28.49 1.34
C ILE A 225 6.27 -28.73 -0.10
N LEU A 226 7.57 -28.84 -0.22
CA LEU A 226 8.26 -29.22 -1.46
C LEU A 226 8.34 -30.74 -1.57
#